data_46c32128c3c0d0220ea14d58ee8c34b1
#
_entry.id   46c32128c3c0d0220ea14d58ee8c34b1
#
_cell.length_a   1.000
_cell.length_b   1.000
_cell.length_c   1.000
_cell.angle_alpha   90.00
_cell.angle_beta   90.00
_cell.angle_gamma   90.00
#
_symmetry.space_group_name_H-M   'P 1'
#
loop_
_entity.id
_entity.type
_entity.pdbx_description
1 polymer ?
#
loop_
_entity_poly.entity_id
_entity_poly.type
_entity_poly.pdbx_seq_one_letter_code
_entity_poly.pdbx_strand_id
1 'polypeptide(L)'
;MKRVSAAGGGWRAGTVLLVSLLASPLVAQSAAAQASEAQPPAMPQWQVAAGGTMRFETASIHKDTSGNFKKPSFALSADDGMPPTDGNFHADFPLIIYIQFAYKEWFTGEQVHTLLATLPKWAVSDTYEIQAQASGKPSKDQMRLMLQSLLADRFGLQVHFETRQMPVFLLTMVKPGKMGPRLHPHTPSCNNAEPVSDPTGKTPAANGSAATQIFPPPCLDRSLMTIPKPNHVKLTGSRNMTLPVLATYLPSIGDLDRPVIDRTGIQASVDFSLEFTPEAYLPENSGVAADPDTPITTFHEALDKQLGLILAPAKAPLDVLIVDHVERPSEN
;
A
#
# COMPACT_ATOMS: atom_id res chain seq x y z
N MET A 1 -16.08 56.99 61.43
CA MET A 1 -17.28 57.75 61.84
C MET A 1 -18.48 56.87 61.68
N LYS A 2 -19.02 56.51 62.78
CA LYS A 2 -20.46 56.52 63.16
C LYS A 2 -21.32 55.62 62.27
N ARG A 3 -21.79 54.44 62.82
CA ARG A 3 -23.02 54.26 63.69
C ARG A 3 -24.28 54.25 62.81
N VAL A 4 -25.31 53.42 62.95
CA VAL A 4 -25.95 52.74 64.08
C VAL A 4 -27.05 51.85 63.41
N SER A 5 -27.26 50.60 63.75
CA SER A 5 -28.30 50.02 64.68
C SER A 5 -29.75 50.23 64.20
N ALA A 6 -30.57 49.26 64.14
CA ALA A 6 -31.36 48.49 65.11
C ALA A 6 -32.38 47.64 64.40
N ALA A 7 -32.57 46.39 64.71
CA ALA A 7 -33.41 45.79 65.77
C ALA A 7 -34.92 45.74 65.43
N GLY A 8 -35.46 44.56 65.58
CA GLY A 8 -36.86 44.29 65.90
C GLY A 8 -37.43 43.16 65.09
N GLY A 9 -37.54 42.02 65.63
CA GLY A 9 -38.72 41.60 66.44
C GLY A 9 -39.50 40.50 65.71
N GLY A 10 -39.40 39.39 66.19
CA GLY A 10 -40.02 38.14 66.23
C GLY A 10 -41.42 37.94 65.70
N TRP A 11 -41.73 36.73 65.36
CA TRP A 11 -42.81 35.94 65.88
C TRP A 11 -42.73 34.53 65.33
N ARG A 12 -42.97 33.56 66.23
CA ARG A 12 -42.98 32.11 66.00
C ARG A 12 -44.30 31.72 65.32
N ALA A 13 -44.23 30.88 64.30
CA ALA A 13 -45.37 30.02 63.99
C ALA A 13 -44.77 28.68 63.48
N GLY A 14 -45.04 27.62 64.24
CA GLY A 14 -44.65 26.27 63.89
C GLY A 14 -45.45 25.77 62.70
N THR A 15 -44.80 25.12 61.82
CA THR A 15 -45.48 24.36 60.77
C THR A 15 -44.85 22.96 60.70
N VAL A 16 -45.76 22.01 60.90
CA VAL A 16 -45.59 20.56 60.93
C VAL A 16 -45.06 20.13 59.58
N LEU A 17 -43.88 19.50 59.53
CA LEU A 17 -43.31 18.87 58.33
C LEU A 17 -43.97 17.46 58.23
N LEU A 18 -44.88 17.32 57.28
CA LEU A 18 -45.31 16.02 56.72
C LEU A 18 -44.25 15.47 55.82
N VAL A 19 -43.52 14.44 56.28
CA VAL A 19 -42.59 13.68 55.46
C VAL A 19 -43.41 12.71 54.63
N SER A 20 -43.61 13.07 53.36
CA SER A 20 -44.13 12.17 52.31
C SER A 20 -43.02 11.31 51.79
N LEU A 21 -42.91 10.07 52.16
CA LEU A 21 -42.10 9.05 51.54
C LEU A 21 -42.65 8.74 50.15
N LEU A 22 -42.08 9.35 49.11
CA LEU A 22 -42.29 8.92 47.74
C LEU A 22 -41.34 7.74 47.47
N ALA A 23 -41.89 6.54 47.47
CA ALA A 23 -41.22 5.35 46.94
C ALA A 23 -41.07 5.50 45.41
N SER A 24 -39.87 5.78 44.93
CA SER A 24 -39.56 5.73 43.52
C SER A 24 -39.38 4.25 43.09
N PRO A 25 -40.05 3.77 42.05
CA PRO A 25 -39.78 2.45 41.51
C PRO A 25 -38.39 2.48 40.80
N LEU A 26 -37.48 1.64 41.26
CA LEU A 26 -36.25 1.29 40.51
C LEU A 26 -36.66 0.62 39.20
N VAL A 27 -36.69 1.37 38.13
CA VAL A 27 -36.74 0.79 36.78
C VAL A 27 -35.35 0.23 36.51
N ALA A 28 -35.21 -1.08 36.63
CA ALA A 28 -34.03 -1.79 36.12
C ALA A 28 -34.04 -1.66 34.61
N GLN A 29 -33.24 -0.72 34.08
CA GLN A 29 -32.90 -0.66 32.65
C GLN A 29 -31.99 -1.85 32.38
N SER A 30 -32.57 -2.91 31.79
CA SER A 30 -31.82 -3.96 31.11
C SER A 30 -31.04 -3.28 29.97
N ALA A 31 -29.74 -3.14 30.15
CA ALA A 31 -28.82 -2.84 29.04
C ALA A 31 -28.87 -4.07 28.13
N ALA A 32 -29.83 -4.10 27.22
CA ALA A 32 -29.75 -4.98 26.07
C ALA A 32 -28.46 -4.58 25.32
N ALA A 33 -27.43 -5.42 25.38
CA ALA A 33 -26.28 -5.35 24.53
C ALA A 33 -26.80 -5.37 23.09
N GLN A 34 -26.87 -4.19 22.48
CA GLN A 34 -27.04 -4.09 21.03
C GLN A 34 -25.80 -4.71 20.44
N ALA A 35 -25.92 -5.95 19.97
CA ALA A 35 -24.98 -6.49 19.01
C ALA A 35 -24.94 -5.48 17.86
N SER A 36 -23.87 -4.73 17.76
CA SER A 36 -23.58 -3.90 16.60
C SER A 36 -23.51 -4.88 15.43
N GLU A 37 -24.55 -4.94 14.62
CA GLU A 37 -24.46 -5.56 13.31
C GLU A 37 -23.27 -4.88 12.60
N ALA A 38 -22.21 -5.65 12.36
CA ALA A 38 -21.04 -5.18 11.65
C ALA A 38 -21.53 -4.70 10.28
N GLN A 39 -21.54 -3.39 10.09
CA GLN A 39 -21.79 -2.81 8.77
C GLN A 39 -20.77 -3.41 7.81
N PRO A 40 -21.21 -3.90 6.63
CA PRO A 40 -20.26 -4.39 5.64
C PRO A 40 -19.21 -3.30 5.40
N PRO A 41 -17.92 -3.66 5.31
CA PRO A 41 -16.85 -2.68 5.14
C PRO A 41 -17.17 -1.81 3.93
N ALA A 42 -17.07 -0.49 4.12
CA ALA A 42 -17.32 0.46 3.05
C ALA A 42 -16.34 0.19 1.90
N MET A 43 -16.86 0.24 0.66
CA MET A 43 -16.05 0.07 -0.54
C MET A 43 -14.83 1.00 -0.50
N PRO A 44 -13.60 0.52 -0.76
CA PRO A 44 -12.41 1.36 -0.75
C PRO A 44 -12.57 2.61 -1.62
N GLN A 45 -12.08 3.76 -1.13
CA GLN A 45 -12.28 5.05 -1.82
C GLN A 45 -11.78 5.06 -3.27
N TRP A 46 -10.69 4.35 -3.56
CA TRP A 46 -10.15 4.25 -4.92
C TRP A 46 -11.12 3.55 -5.89
N GLN A 47 -11.89 2.56 -5.41
CA GLN A 47 -12.90 1.88 -6.23
C GLN A 47 -14.06 2.82 -6.57
N VAL A 48 -14.51 3.60 -5.58
CA VAL A 48 -15.54 4.63 -5.78
C VAL A 48 -15.05 5.70 -6.77
N ALA A 49 -13.81 6.18 -6.59
CA ALA A 49 -13.21 7.18 -7.47
C ALA A 49 -13.00 6.69 -8.90
N ALA A 50 -12.76 5.38 -9.08
CA ALA A 50 -12.59 4.77 -10.40
C ALA A 50 -13.93 4.50 -11.13
N GLY A 51 -15.08 4.65 -10.47
CA GLY A 51 -16.41 4.49 -11.08
C GLY A 51 -17.21 3.29 -10.56
N GLY A 52 -16.73 2.57 -9.55
CA GLY A 52 -17.43 1.41 -8.97
C GLY A 52 -17.34 0.16 -9.85
N THR A 53 -18.42 -0.61 -9.94
CA THR A 53 -18.41 -1.88 -10.70
C THR A 53 -18.28 -1.63 -12.20
N MET A 54 -17.30 -2.27 -12.83
CA MET A 54 -17.02 -2.18 -14.28
C MET A 54 -16.79 -3.56 -14.87
N ARG A 55 -16.99 -3.71 -16.19
CA ARG A 55 -16.82 -4.97 -16.92
C ARG A 55 -16.04 -4.76 -18.20
N PHE A 56 -15.27 -5.77 -18.62
CA PHE A 56 -14.74 -5.85 -19.99
C PHE A 56 -15.87 -6.10 -20.98
N GLU A 57 -15.72 -5.63 -22.21
CA GLU A 57 -16.64 -5.93 -23.32
C GLU A 57 -16.54 -7.40 -23.73
N THR A 58 -15.33 -7.88 -23.83
CA THR A 58 -15.03 -9.29 -24.14
C THR A 58 -13.89 -9.78 -23.25
N ALA A 59 -13.93 -11.06 -22.87
CA ALA A 59 -12.86 -11.70 -22.14
C ALA A 59 -12.83 -13.20 -22.44
N SER A 60 -11.61 -13.74 -22.54
CA SER A 60 -11.33 -15.18 -22.56
C SER A 60 -10.34 -15.54 -21.48
N ILE A 61 -10.49 -16.76 -20.94
CA ILE A 61 -9.61 -17.30 -19.91
C ILE A 61 -9.24 -18.73 -20.32
N HIS A 62 -7.94 -19.01 -20.38
CA HIS A 62 -7.42 -20.34 -20.69
C HIS A 62 -6.37 -20.72 -19.67
N LYS A 63 -6.40 -21.98 -19.20
CA LYS A 63 -5.30 -22.50 -18.39
C LYS A 63 -4.06 -22.62 -19.27
N ASP A 64 -2.97 -21.96 -18.91
CA ASP A 64 -1.70 -22.11 -19.61
C ASP A 64 -0.89 -23.27 -19.01
N THR A 65 -0.53 -24.20 -19.87
CA THR A 65 0.32 -25.36 -19.55
C THR A 65 1.64 -25.31 -20.29
N SER A 66 1.91 -24.22 -21.02
CA SER A 66 3.12 -24.10 -21.87
C SER A 66 4.39 -23.91 -21.06
N GLY A 67 4.28 -23.36 -19.84
CA GLY A 67 5.42 -22.98 -19.00
C GLY A 67 6.24 -21.80 -19.53
N ASN A 68 5.78 -21.15 -20.60
CA ASN A 68 6.47 -20.01 -21.20
C ASN A 68 5.91 -18.71 -20.63
N PHE A 69 6.78 -17.85 -20.12
CA PHE A 69 6.36 -16.52 -19.68
C PHE A 69 5.87 -15.67 -20.85
N LYS A 70 4.65 -15.18 -20.75
CA LYS A 70 4.07 -14.22 -21.68
C LYS A 70 4.05 -12.83 -21.02
N LYS A 71 4.65 -11.85 -21.70
CA LYS A 71 4.71 -10.48 -21.17
C LYS A 71 3.31 -9.89 -21.09
N PRO A 72 2.87 -9.39 -19.93
CA PRO A 72 1.56 -8.75 -19.81
C PRO A 72 1.50 -7.42 -20.58
N SER A 73 0.29 -6.95 -20.91
CA SER A 73 0.06 -5.64 -21.56
C SER A 73 0.65 -4.49 -20.76
N PHE A 74 0.64 -4.62 -19.44
CA PHE A 74 1.24 -3.68 -18.48
C PHE A 74 1.56 -4.39 -17.17
N ALA A 75 2.37 -3.77 -16.32
CA ALA A 75 2.73 -4.35 -15.03
C ALA A 75 1.51 -4.43 -14.09
N LEU A 76 1.23 -5.62 -13.55
CA LEU A 76 0.20 -5.84 -12.53
C LEU A 76 0.76 -5.43 -11.15
N SER A 77 1.06 -4.16 -10.99
CA SER A 77 1.72 -3.55 -9.83
C SER A 77 0.78 -2.66 -9.03
N ALA A 78 1.15 -2.32 -7.80
CA ALA A 78 0.36 -1.49 -6.90
C ALA A 78 0.22 -0.03 -7.36
N ASP A 79 1.19 0.47 -8.16
CA ASP A 79 1.16 1.84 -8.70
C ASP A 79 0.06 2.03 -9.75
N ASP A 80 -0.23 3.29 -10.08
CA ASP A 80 -1.27 3.67 -11.05
C ASP A 80 -0.70 3.94 -12.45
N GLY A 81 0.61 3.76 -12.65
CA GLY A 81 1.26 3.89 -13.97
C GLY A 81 0.86 2.76 -14.90
N MET A 82 0.37 3.12 -16.10
CA MET A 82 0.01 2.17 -17.15
C MET A 82 0.31 2.79 -18.51
N PRO A 83 1.01 2.10 -19.42
CA PRO A 83 1.15 2.55 -20.78
C PRO A 83 -0.22 2.57 -21.49
N PRO A 84 -0.39 3.33 -22.56
CA PRO A 84 -1.59 3.23 -23.39
C PRO A 84 -1.77 1.79 -23.89
N THR A 85 -2.95 1.20 -23.64
CA THR A 85 -3.29 -0.18 -24.02
C THR A 85 -4.46 -0.24 -24.99
N ASP A 86 -5.11 0.91 -25.27
CA ASP A 86 -6.35 1.01 -26.04
C ASP A 86 -7.43 0.02 -25.54
N GLY A 87 -7.51 -0.14 -24.22
CA GLY A 87 -8.45 -1.05 -23.57
C GLY A 87 -8.00 -2.52 -23.55
N ASN A 88 -6.89 -2.87 -24.14
CA ASN A 88 -6.39 -4.27 -24.13
C ASN A 88 -5.82 -4.66 -22.76
N PHE A 89 -6.29 -5.80 -22.27
CA PHE A 89 -5.74 -6.49 -21.11
C PHE A 89 -5.29 -7.89 -21.52
N HIS A 90 -4.00 -8.15 -21.40
CA HIS A 90 -3.42 -9.48 -21.58
C HIS A 90 -2.46 -9.75 -20.41
N ALA A 91 -2.62 -10.89 -19.77
CA ALA A 91 -1.70 -11.35 -18.73
C ALA A 91 -1.78 -12.88 -18.59
N ASP A 92 -0.72 -13.47 -18.05
CA ASP A 92 -0.57 -14.92 -17.88
C ASP A 92 0.09 -15.20 -16.53
N PHE A 93 -0.75 -15.37 -15.50
CA PHE A 93 -0.32 -15.51 -14.10
C PHE A 93 -1.19 -16.50 -13.31
N PRO A 94 -0.70 -16.97 -12.15
CA PRO A 94 -1.55 -17.62 -11.16
C PRO A 94 -2.65 -16.70 -10.65
N LEU A 95 -3.80 -17.28 -10.26
CA LEU A 95 -4.98 -16.53 -9.82
C LEU A 95 -4.67 -15.58 -8.66
N ILE A 96 -3.79 -15.95 -7.74
CA ILE A 96 -3.38 -15.09 -6.62
C ILE A 96 -2.85 -13.72 -7.09
N ILE A 97 -2.10 -13.67 -8.20
CA ILE A 97 -1.56 -12.42 -8.76
C ILE A 97 -2.68 -11.54 -9.31
N TYR A 98 -3.67 -12.15 -9.94
CA TYR A 98 -4.85 -11.42 -10.40
C TYR A 98 -5.68 -10.85 -9.24
N ILE A 99 -5.83 -11.61 -8.15
CA ILE A 99 -6.50 -11.14 -6.93
C ILE A 99 -5.74 -9.95 -6.34
N GLN A 100 -4.41 -10.07 -6.17
CA GLN A 100 -3.58 -8.97 -5.67
C GLN A 100 -3.74 -7.71 -6.50
N PHE A 101 -3.67 -7.83 -7.81
CA PHE A 101 -3.83 -6.68 -8.70
C PHE A 101 -5.25 -6.10 -8.64
N ALA A 102 -6.28 -6.95 -8.74
CA ALA A 102 -7.68 -6.54 -8.80
C ALA A 102 -8.13 -5.77 -7.55
N TYR A 103 -7.64 -6.17 -6.38
CA TYR A 103 -8.00 -5.53 -5.11
C TYR A 103 -6.97 -4.50 -4.63
N LYS A 104 -5.93 -4.22 -5.44
CA LYS A 104 -4.86 -3.25 -5.11
C LYS A 104 -4.15 -3.60 -3.81
N GLU A 105 -4.09 -4.90 -3.50
CA GLU A 105 -3.48 -5.43 -2.28
C GLU A 105 -2.07 -5.95 -2.58
N TRP A 106 -1.09 -5.46 -1.82
CA TRP A 106 0.27 -5.94 -1.89
C TRP A 106 0.58 -6.67 -0.60
N PHE A 107 0.33 -7.95 -0.62
CA PHE A 107 0.41 -8.78 0.58
C PHE A 107 1.86 -8.98 1.03
N THR A 108 2.08 -8.90 2.34
CA THR A 108 3.36 -9.17 2.99
C THR A 108 3.15 -10.07 4.19
N GLY A 109 4.13 -10.93 4.47
CA GLY A 109 4.18 -11.72 5.69
C GLY A 109 2.84 -12.40 6.05
N GLU A 110 2.22 -11.97 7.15
CA GLU A 110 0.99 -12.55 7.67
C GLU A 110 -0.22 -12.40 6.74
N GLN A 111 -0.29 -11.31 5.94
CA GLN A 111 -1.36 -11.12 4.96
C GLN A 111 -1.30 -12.18 3.86
N VAL A 112 -0.09 -12.49 3.35
CA VAL A 112 0.11 -13.59 2.38
C VAL A 112 -0.29 -14.92 3.00
N HIS A 113 0.13 -15.21 4.23
CA HIS A 113 -0.24 -16.45 4.92
C HIS A 113 -1.75 -16.57 5.07
N THR A 114 -2.43 -15.50 5.45
CA THR A 114 -3.90 -15.48 5.57
C THR A 114 -4.56 -15.77 4.23
N LEU A 115 -4.14 -15.10 3.15
CA LEU A 115 -4.68 -15.32 1.82
C LEU A 115 -4.40 -16.74 1.32
N LEU A 116 -3.16 -17.24 1.47
CA LEU A 116 -2.80 -18.60 1.07
C LEU A 116 -3.57 -19.67 1.85
N ALA A 117 -3.93 -19.42 3.11
CA ALA A 117 -4.73 -20.34 3.91
C ALA A 117 -6.18 -20.47 3.43
N THR A 118 -6.70 -19.45 2.74
CA THR A 118 -8.07 -19.44 2.20
C THR A 118 -8.13 -19.85 0.72
N LEU A 119 -6.99 -19.86 0.03
CA LEU A 119 -6.93 -20.25 -1.39
C LEU A 119 -6.64 -21.74 -1.58
N PRO A 120 -7.30 -22.40 -2.54
CA PRO A 120 -6.93 -23.76 -2.95
C PRO A 120 -5.56 -23.73 -3.65
N LYS A 121 -4.81 -24.83 -3.54
CA LYS A 121 -3.44 -24.94 -4.10
C LYS A 121 -3.35 -24.54 -5.57
N TRP A 122 -4.34 -24.90 -6.37
CA TRP A 122 -4.35 -24.61 -7.81
C TRP A 122 -4.39 -23.08 -8.09
N ALA A 123 -4.96 -22.27 -7.22
CA ALA A 123 -5.02 -20.81 -7.38
C ALA A 123 -3.63 -20.14 -7.30
N VAL A 124 -2.67 -20.86 -6.74
CA VAL A 124 -1.26 -20.44 -6.60
C VAL A 124 -0.35 -21.11 -7.63
N SER A 125 -0.66 -22.37 -8.01
CA SER A 125 0.20 -23.18 -8.88
C SER A 125 -0.20 -23.19 -10.35
N ASP A 126 -1.50 -23.08 -10.64
CA ASP A 126 -2.00 -23.12 -12.03
C ASP A 126 -1.96 -21.69 -12.61
N THR A 127 -1.42 -21.56 -13.81
CA THR A 127 -1.34 -20.30 -14.55
C THR A 127 -2.51 -20.18 -15.51
N TYR A 128 -3.09 -18.98 -15.58
CA TYR A 128 -4.21 -18.67 -16.47
C TYR A 128 -3.86 -17.47 -17.34
N GLU A 129 -3.95 -17.67 -18.65
CA GLU A 129 -3.91 -16.59 -19.61
C GLU A 129 -5.28 -15.92 -19.68
N ILE A 130 -5.31 -14.62 -19.40
CA ILE A 130 -6.50 -13.76 -19.54
C ILE A 130 -6.26 -12.79 -20.67
N GLN A 131 -7.15 -12.78 -21.65
CA GLN A 131 -7.23 -11.79 -22.72
C GLN A 131 -8.58 -11.11 -22.64
N ALA A 132 -8.59 -9.78 -22.53
CA ALA A 132 -9.84 -9.03 -22.40
C ALA A 132 -9.73 -7.66 -23.08
N GLN A 133 -10.88 -7.12 -23.50
CA GLN A 133 -10.99 -5.82 -24.14
C GLN A 133 -11.98 -4.96 -23.37
N ALA A 134 -11.54 -3.76 -23.03
CA ALA A 134 -12.36 -2.71 -22.43
C ALA A 134 -12.69 -1.63 -23.45
N SER A 135 -13.79 -0.94 -23.24
CA SER A 135 -14.13 0.26 -24.02
C SER A 135 -13.19 1.42 -23.72
N GLY A 136 -12.84 2.18 -24.74
CA GLY A 136 -12.15 3.44 -24.63
C GLY A 136 -10.71 3.32 -24.10
N LYS A 137 -10.32 4.25 -23.19
CA LYS A 137 -8.99 4.31 -22.60
C LYS A 137 -9.10 4.24 -21.07
N PRO A 138 -9.32 3.05 -20.52
CA PRO A 138 -9.49 2.90 -19.09
C PRO A 138 -8.21 3.23 -18.31
N SER A 139 -8.37 3.77 -17.11
CA SER A 139 -7.28 3.88 -16.16
C SER A 139 -6.91 2.50 -15.58
N LYS A 140 -5.76 2.39 -14.94
CA LYS A 140 -5.34 1.14 -14.30
C LYS A 140 -6.31 0.71 -13.19
N ASP A 141 -6.87 1.66 -12.42
CA ASP A 141 -7.89 1.37 -11.42
C ASP A 141 -9.20 0.88 -12.05
N GLN A 142 -9.58 1.40 -13.22
CA GLN A 142 -10.72 0.86 -13.98
C GLN A 142 -10.45 -0.56 -14.49
N MET A 143 -9.23 -0.86 -14.95
CA MET A 143 -8.83 -2.24 -15.30
C MET A 143 -8.93 -3.17 -14.09
N ARG A 144 -8.54 -2.72 -12.88
CA ARG A 144 -8.71 -3.49 -11.64
C ARG A 144 -10.17 -3.83 -11.36
N LEU A 145 -11.07 -2.84 -11.48
CA LEU A 145 -12.51 -3.05 -11.28
C LEU A 145 -13.11 -4.03 -12.29
N MET A 146 -12.72 -3.92 -13.56
CA MET A 146 -13.15 -4.86 -14.59
C MET A 146 -12.64 -6.27 -14.32
N LEU A 147 -11.40 -6.39 -13.81
CA LEU A 147 -10.85 -7.69 -13.43
C LEU A 147 -11.56 -8.26 -12.19
N GLN A 148 -11.94 -7.47 -11.18
CA GLN A 148 -12.77 -7.94 -10.07
C GLN A 148 -14.04 -8.61 -10.57
N SER A 149 -14.76 -7.94 -11.48
CA SER A 149 -15.99 -8.48 -12.08
C SER A 149 -15.72 -9.77 -12.87
N LEU A 150 -14.62 -9.82 -13.64
CA LEU A 150 -14.24 -11.00 -14.39
C LEU A 150 -13.92 -12.19 -13.47
N LEU A 151 -13.19 -11.94 -12.39
CA LEU A 151 -12.85 -12.99 -11.40
C LEU A 151 -14.11 -13.50 -10.68
N ALA A 152 -15.03 -12.61 -10.33
CA ALA A 152 -16.30 -13.01 -9.74
C ALA A 152 -17.15 -13.85 -10.72
N ASP A 153 -17.25 -13.44 -12.00
CA ASP A 153 -18.07 -14.12 -12.99
C ASP A 153 -17.50 -15.48 -13.44
N ARG A 154 -16.16 -15.59 -13.52
CA ARG A 154 -15.51 -16.76 -14.15
C ARG A 154 -14.91 -17.75 -13.17
N PHE A 155 -14.43 -17.24 -12.02
CA PHE A 155 -13.86 -18.07 -10.95
C PHE A 155 -14.80 -18.17 -9.73
N GLY A 156 -16.01 -17.59 -9.80
CA GLY A 156 -16.93 -17.55 -8.67
C GLY A 156 -16.31 -16.84 -7.45
N LEU A 157 -15.30 -15.97 -7.67
CA LEU A 157 -14.56 -15.35 -6.58
C LEU A 157 -15.47 -14.50 -5.70
N GLN A 158 -15.54 -14.84 -4.43
CA GLN A 158 -16.18 -14.06 -3.39
C GLN A 158 -15.16 -13.71 -2.33
N VAL A 159 -15.10 -12.44 -1.96
CA VAL A 159 -14.14 -11.93 -0.98
C VAL A 159 -14.81 -10.94 -0.06
N HIS A 160 -14.27 -10.84 1.16
CA HIS A 160 -14.57 -9.74 2.06
C HIS A 160 -13.29 -9.23 2.73
N PHE A 161 -13.39 -8.07 3.39
CA PHE A 161 -12.30 -7.51 4.16
C PHE A 161 -12.58 -7.64 5.65
N GLU A 162 -11.57 -8.06 6.40
CA GLU A 162 -11.59 -8.03 7.86
C GLU A 162 -10.54 -7.05 8.38
N THR A 163 -10.95 -6.12 9.23
CA THR A 163 -9.98 -5.24 9.89
C THR A 163 -9.33 -5.97 11.06
N ARG A 164 -8.02 -6.18 11.02
CA ARG A 164 -7.21 -6.84 12.05
C ARG A 164 -6.12 -5.93 12.59
N GLN A 165 -5.84 -6.03 13.90
CA GLN A 165 -4.67 -5.36 14.50
C GLN A 165 -3.42 -6.14 14.16
N MET A 166 -2.59 -5.59 13.29
CA MET A 166 -1.38 -6.26 12.79
C MET A 166 -0.10 -5.50 13.16
N PRO A 167 1.02 -6.21 13.33
CA PRO A 167 2.32 -5.56 13.39
C PRO A 167 2.64 -4.92 12.04
N VAL A 168 3.08 -3.67 12.07
CA VAL A 168 3.40 -2.86 10.89
C VAL A 168 4.67 -2.05 11.13
N PHE A 169 5.23 -1.50 10.06
CA PHE A 169 6.13 -0.36 10.14
C PHE A 169 5.40 0.92 9.76
N LEU A 170 5.60 1.98 10.53
CA LEU A 170 5.21 3.33 10.15
C LEU A 170 6.39 3.99 9.45
N LEU A 171 6.20 4.38 8.19
CA LEU A 171 7.17 5.18 7.46
C LEU A 171 7.01 6.64 7.88
N THR A 172 8.01 7.20 8.50
CA THR A 172 8.01 8.57 9.02
C THR A 172 9.26 9.31 8.56
N MET A 173 9.24 10.65 8.67
CA MET A 173 10.42 11.45 8.40
C MET A 173 11.36 11.47 9.60
N VAL A 174 12.68 11.35 9.36
CA VAL A 174 13.72 11.54 10.40
C VAL A 174 13.60 12.93 11.04
N LYS A 175 13.39 13.95 10.21
CA LYS A 175 13.13 15.33 10.62
C LYS A 175 11.90 15.83 9.88
N PRO A 176 10.85 16.28 10.59
CA PRO A 176 9.64 16.78 9.96
C PRO A 176 9.94 17.84 8.89
N GLY A 177 9.37 17.66 7.70
CA GLY A 177 9.49 18.57 6.56
C GLY A 177 10.87 18.57 5.86
N LYS A 178 11.84 17.73 6.27
CA LYS A 178 13.16 17.67 5.67
C LYS A 178 13.39 16.32 4.96
N MET A 179 13.32 16.34 3.64
CA MET A 179 13.67 15.20 2.79
C MET A 179 15.19 14.97 2.78
N GLY A 180 15.61 13.72 2.57
CA GLY A 180 17.00 13.37 2.36
C GLY A 180 17.52 13.77 0.99
N PRO A 181 18.84 13.64 0.74
CA PRO A 181 19.47 14.13 -0.49
C PRO A 181 19.04 13.39 -1.77
N ARG A 182 18.39 12.24 -1.65
CA ARG A 182 17.92 11.44 -2.79
C ARG A 182 16.38 11.29 -2.84
N LEU A 183 15.65 12.13 -2.12
CA LEU A 183 14.20 12.25 -2.15
C LEU A 183 13.82 13.69 -2.48
N HIS A 184 13.14 13.91 -3.59
CA HIS A 184 12.79 15.24 -4.07
C HIS A 184 11.33 15.32 -4.46
N PRO A 185 10.65 16.48 -4.33
CA PRO A 185 9.35 16.69 -4.94
C PRO A 185 9.42 16.45 -6.44
N HIS A 186 8.41 15.75 -6.99
CA HIS A 186 8.35 15.53 -8.43
C HIS A 186 8.16 16.84 -9.19
N THR A 187 8.94 17.01 -10.26
CA THR A 187 8.79 18.14 -11.19
C THR A 187 8.33 17.61 -12.55
N PRO A 188 7.24 18.14 -13.14
CA PRO A 188 6.58 17.58 -14.34
C PRO A 188 7.40 17.64 -15.64
N SER A 189 8.66 17.99 -15.61
CA SER A 189 9.46 18.20 -16.81
C SER A 189 10.13 16.91 -17.28
N CYS A 190 9.48 16.17 -18.16
CA CYS A 190 10.10 15.09 -18.92
C CYS A 190 11.11 15.61 -19.97
N ASN A 191 10.99 16.87 -20.39
CA ASN A 191 11.77 17.41 -21.50
C ASN A 191 13.14 17.98 -21.11
N ASN A 192 13.37 18.18 -19.82
CA ASN A 192 14.65 18.67 -19.32
C ASN A 192 15.22 17.66 -18.33
N ALA A 193 15.66 16.52 -18.87
CA ALA A 193 16.54 15.62 -18.14
C ALA A 193 17.88 16.33 -17.90
N GLU A 194 17.91 17.24 -16.92
CA GLU A 194 19.19 17.52 -16.30
C GLU A 194 19.66 16.19 -15.70
N PRO A 195 20.86 15.73 -16.07
CA PRO A 195 21.42 14.53 -15.46
C PRO A 195 21.42 14.79 -13.95
N VAL A 196 20.68 13.96 -13.19
CA VAL A 196 20.90 13.88 -11.76
C VAL A 196 22.37 13.50 -11.66
N SER A 197 23.21 14.46 -11.33
CA SER A 197 24.62 14.26 -11.16
C SER A 197 24.81 13.15 -10.14
N ASP A 198 25.38 12.03 -10.61
CA ASP A 198 25.97 11.04 -9.73
C ASP A 198 26.79 11.82 -8.69
N PRO A 199 26.61 11.60 -7.38
CA PRO A 199 27.42 12.26 -6.37
C PRO A 199 28.93 12.02 -6.52
N THR A 200 29.34 11.14 -7.44
CA THR A 200 30.75 10.92 -7.83
C THR A 200 31.26 11.89 -8.91
N GLY A 201 30.43 12.81 -9.43
CA GLY A 201 30.86 13.90 -10.30
C GLY A 201 31.33 13.51 -11.70
N LYS A 202 31.05 12.31 -12.19
CA LYS A 202 31.40 11.88 -13.55
C LYS A 202 30.24 12.16 -14.51
N THR A 203 30.40 13.23 -15.29
CA THR A 203 29.51 13.55 -16.43
C THR A 203 29.65 12.45 -17.50
N PRO A 204 28.56 11.86 -18.03
CA PRO A 204 28.66 10.91 -19.14
C PRO A 204 29.09 11.62 -20.40
N ALA A 205 30.13 11.11 -21.05
CA ALA A 205 30.60 11.60 -22.35
C ALA A 205 29.55 11.32 -23.44
N ALA A 206 29.28 12.33 -24.27
CA ALA A 206 28.29 12.33 -25.34
C ALA A 206 28.68 11.55 -26.60
N ASN A 207 29.38 10.40 -26.50
CA ASN A 207 29.69 9.56 -27.67
C ASN A 207 29.53 8.08 -27.36
N GLY A 208 28.47 7.52 -27.86
CA GLY A 208 28.16 6.17 -28.28
C GLY A 208 28.96 5.01 -27.71
N SER A 209 28.71 4.61 -26.45
CA SER A 209 28.87 3.22 -25.99
C SER A 209 28.34 3.16 -24.56
N ALA A 210 27.35 2.28 -24.32
CA ALA A 210 26.68 2.05 -23.05
C ALA A 210 26.22 3.37 -22.38
N ALA A 211 25.15 3.94 -22.90
CA ALA A 211 24.51 5.11 -22.30
C ALA A 211 24.37 4.84 -20.81
N THR A 212 25.07 5.64 -19.99
CA THR A 212 24.87 5.65 -18.54
C THR A 212 23.40 6.02 -18.32
N GLN A 213 22.60 5.01 -18.12
CA GLN A 213 21.15 5.15 -18.02
C GLN A 213 20.87 6.04 -16.82
N ILE A 214 20.34 7.23 -17.06
CA ILE A 214 19.93 8.14 -16.00
C ILE A 214 18.91 7.38 -15.14
N PHE A 215 19.19 7.28 -13.85
CA PHE A 215 18.34 6.54 -12.94
C PHE A 215 17.77 7.45 -11.84
N PRO A 216 16.46 7.37 -11.55
CA PRO A 216 15.40 6.70 -12.33
C PRO A 216 15.23 7.34 -13.72
N PRO A 217 14.86 6.56 -14.76
CA PRO A 217 14.72 7.11 -16.10
C PRO A 217 13.76 8.30 -16.13
N PRO A 218 14.10 9.37 -16.90
CA PRO A 218 13.15 10.46 -17.13
C PRO A 218 11.88 9.89 -17.77
N CYS A 219 10.71 10.38 -17.37
CA CYS A 219 9.43 10.01 -17.99
C CYS A 219 8.98 8.55 -17.87
N LEU A 220 9.64 7.72 -17.08
CA LEU A 220 9.05 6.50 -16.57
C LEU A 220 8.24 6.84 -15.33
N ASP A 221 7.08 7.46 -15.58
CA ASP A 221 6.16 7.86 -14.52
C ASP A 221 5.67 6.65 -13.72
N ARG A 222 5.83 6.75 -12.39
CA ARG A 222 5.23 5.85 -11.40
C ARG A 222 5.67 4.40 -11.42
N SER A 223 6.63 4.02 -12.25
CA SER A 223 7.19 2.66 -12.23
C SER A 223 8.38 2.59 -11.29
N LEU A 224 8.38 1.58 -10.43
CA LEU A 224 9.54 1.26 -9.62
C LEU A 224 10.55 0.48 -10.49
N MET A 225 11.80 0.93 -10.51
CA MET A 225 12.89 0.25 -11.21
C MET A 225 13.96 -0.16 -10.20
N THR A 226 14.48 -1.37 -10.33
CA THR A 226 15.62 -1.85 -9.55
C THR A 226 16.72 -2.34 -10.49
N ILE A 227 17.94 -1.86 -10.29
CA ILE A 227 19.13 -2.24 -11.07
C ILE A 227 20.14 -2.88 -10.10
N PRO A 228 20.63 -4.10 -10.41
CA PRO A 228 21.74 -4.68 -9.67
C PRO A 228 23.03 -3.93 -10.00
N LYS A 229 23.84 -3.64 -8.99
CA LYS A 229 25.18 -3.05 -9.11
C LYS A 229 26.23 -4.08 -8.66
N PRO A 230 27.52 -3.85 -8.94
CA PRO A 230 28.61 -4.67 -8.39
C PRO A 230 28.50 -4.82 -6.86
N ASN A 231 29.11 -5.87 -6.33
CA ASN A 231 29.15 -6.17 -4.88
C ASN A 231 27.75 -6.34 -4.25
N HIS A 232 26.81 -6.91 -5.01
CA HIS A 232 25.44 -7.19 -4.57
C HIS A 232 24.62 -5.95 -4.14
N VAL A 233 25.09 -4.76 -4.47
CA VAL A 233 24.35 -3.52 -4.22
C VAL A 233 23.11 -3.45 -5.13
N LYS A 234 21.98 -3.02 -4.59
CA LYS A 234 20.78 -2.69 -5.37
C LYS A 234 20.61 -1.18 -5.44
N LEU A 235 20.30 -0.68 -6.63
CA LEU A 235 19.86 0.68 -6.85
C LEU A 235 18.39 0.64 -7.27
N THR A 236 17.52 1.18 -6.42
CA THR A 236 16.07 1.21 -6.62
C THR A 236 15.59 2.66 -6.68
N GLY A 237 14.67 2.96 -7.58
CA GLY A 237 14.11 4.32 -7.66
C GLY A 237 12.88 4.42 -8.55
N SER A 238 12.23 5.56 -8.47
CA SER A 238 11.06 5.91 -9.26
C SER A 238 10.94 7.42 -9.39
N ARG A 239 10.18 7.85 -10.40
CA ARG A 239 9.72 9.23 -10.55
C ARG A 239 8.21 9.31 -10.41
N ASN A 240 7.72 10.45 -9.95
CA ASN A 240 6.29 10.71 -9.81
C ASN A 240 5.54 9.66 -8.95
N MET A 241 6.19 9.16 -7.90
CA MET A 241 5.61 8.17 -6.99
C MET A 241 5.09 8.86 -5.72
N THR A 242 3.92 8.47 -5.23
CA THR A 242 3.43 8.93 -3.92
C THR A 242 4.02 8.07 -2.80
N LEU A 243 4.18 8.67 -1.59
CA LEU A 243 4.74 7.93 -0.45
C LEU A 243 3.87 6.74 0.00
N PRO A 244 2.53 6.81 -0.04
CA PRO A 244 1.70 5.63 0.20
C PRO A 244 2.01 4.48 -0.76
N VAL A 245 2.20 4.76 -2.07
CA VAL A 245 2.58 3.73 -3.06
C VAL A 245 3.99 3.21 -2.80
N LEU A 246 4.96 4.09 -2.50
CA LEU A 246 6.29 3.65 -2.10
C LEU A 246 6.23 2.71 -0.89
N ALA A 247 5.43 3.05 0.13
CA ALA A 247 5.27 2.23 1.33
C ALA A 247 4.83 0.80 1.00
N THR A 248 3.98 0.59 -0.03
CA THR A 248 3.57 -0.76 -0.45
C THR A 248 4.71 -1.58 -1.06
N TYR A 249 5.73 -0.93 -1.62
CA TYR A 249 6.89 -1.60 -2.21
C TYR A 249 8.03 -1.85 -1.23
N LEU A 250 8.14 -1.05 -0.16
CA LEU A 250 9.26 -1.15 0.78
C LEU A 250 9.46 -2.55 1.37
N PRO A 251 8.39 -3.33 1.70
CA PRO A 251 8.56 -4.70 2.18
C PRO A 251 9.30 -5.59 1.19
N SER A 252 8.95 -5.53 -0.09
CA SER A 252 9.60 -6.30 -1.15
C SER A 252 11.01 -5.79 -1.50
N ILE A 253 11.24 -4.48 -1.40
CA ILE A 253 12.55 -3.88 -1.67
C ILE A 253 13.55 -4.24 -0.57
N GLY A 254 13.13 -4.10 0.69
CA GLY A 254 13.95 -4.24 1.88
C GLY A 254 13.87 -5.59 2.58
N ASP A 255 13.13 -6.56 1.99
CA ASP A 255 12.89 -7.88 2.59
C ASP A 255 12.28 -7.81 3.99
N LEU A 256 11.29 -6.92 4.18
CA LEU A 256 10.64 -6.70 5.47
C LEU A 256 9.56 -7.75 5.75
N ASP A 257 9.46 -8.15 7.02
CA ASP A 257 8.52 -9.17 7.49
C ASP A 257 7.07 -8.68 7.65
N ARG A 258 6.83 -7.36 7.54
CA ARG A 258 5.52 -6.74 7.81
C ARG A 258 5.22 -5.57 6.89
N PRO A 259 3.92 -5.20 6.75
CA PRO A 259 3.49 -4.07 5.92
C PRO A 259 4.06 -2.75 6.42
N VAL A 260 4.19 -1.81 5.49
CA VAL A 260 4.59 -0.43 5.78
C VAL A 260 3.41 0.51 5.53
N ILE A 261 3.14 1.38 6.49
CA ILE A 261 2.10 2.41 6.40
C ILE A 261 2.76 3.77 6.33
N ASP A 262 2.42 4.57 5.32
CA ASP A 262 2.89 5.94 5.21
C ASP A 262 2.32 6.84 6.32
N ARG A 263 3.20 7.50 7.05
CA ARG A 263 2.93 8.53 8.05
C ARG A 263 3.88 9.72 7.91
N THR A 264 4.45 9.91 6.71
CA THR A 264 5.37 11.03 6.43
C THR A 264 4.66 12.37 6.36
N GLY A 265 3.36 12.38 6.03
CA GLY A 265 2.58 13.60 5.78
C GLY A 265 2.86 14.25 4.42
N ILE A 266 3.69 13.64 3.56
CA ILE A 266 3.98 14.14 2.22
C ILE A 266 2.85 13.73 1.28
N GLN A 267 2.07 14.69 0.79
CA GLN A 267 0.95 14.45 -0.14
C GLN A 267 1.37 14.51 -1.61
N ALA A 268 2.44 15.26 -1.89
CA ALA A 268 2.93 15.41 -3.26
C ALA A 268 3.66 14.15 -3.73
N SER A 269 3.65 13.93 -5.06
CA SER A 269 4.51 12.93 -5.66
C SER A 269 5.98 13.30 -5.53
N VAL A 270 6.84 12.30 -5.47
CA VAL A 270 8.28 12.44 -5.29
C VAL A 270 9.06 11.65 -6.34
N ASP A 271 10.28 12.09 -6.58
CA ASP A 271 11.31 11.37 -7.28
C ASP A 271 12.33 10.88 -6.25
N PHE A 272 12.74 9.62 -6.33
CA PHE A 272 13.73 9.08 -5.40
C PHE A 272 14.66 8.06 -6.03
N SER A 273 15.83 7.91 -5.43
CA SER A 273 16.73 6.78 -5.65
C SER A 273 17.31 6.29 -4.33
N LEU A 274 17.35 4.97 -4.16
CA LEU A 274 17.80 4.30 -2.95
C LEU A 274 18.85 3.26 -3.30
N GLU A 275 20.02 3.34 -2.70
CA GLU A 275 21.12 2.42 -2.93
C GLU A 275 21.51 1.72 -1.64
N PHE A 276 21.48 0.39 -1.64
CA PHE A 276 21.72 -0.41 -0.43
C PHE A 276 22.20 -1.82 -0.76
N THR A 277 22.81 -2.49 0.22
CA THR A 277 23.13 -3.91 0.18
C THR A 277 22.01 -4.69 0.85
N PRO A 278 21.33 -5.64 0.16
CA PRO A 278 20.32 -6.50 0.78
C PRO A 278 20.88 -7.30 1.94
N GLU A 279 20.04 -7.57 2.93
CA GLU A 279 20.45 -8.24 4.19
C GLU A 279 21.11 -9.60 3.96
N ALA A 280 20.67 -10.37 2.97
CA ALA A 280 21.26 -11.66 2.62
C ALA A 280 22.74 -11.58 2.19
N TYR A 281 23.21 -10.40 1.76
CA TYR A 281 24.59 -10.16 1.31
C TYR A 281 25.43 -9.34 2.30
N LEU A 282 24.90 -9.04 3.47
CA LEU A 282 25.68 -8.45 4.55
C LEU A 282 26.70 -9.48 5.07
N PRO A 283 27.91 -9.06 5.51
CA PRO A 283 28.96 -9.97 5.95
C PRO A 283 28.52 -10.95 7.04
N GLU A 284 27.68 -10.50 7.96
CA GLU A 284 27.10 -11.32 9.02
C GLU A 284 26.21 -12.47 8.52
N ASN A 285 25.59 -12.31 7.33
CA ASN A 285 24.64 -13.27 6.79
C ASN A 285 25.23 -14.08 5.62
N SER A 286 26.16 -13.50 4.85
CA SER A 286 26.74 -14.13 3.66
C SER A 286 27.96 -14.99 3.95
N GLY A 287 28.60 -14.82 5.11
CA GLY A 287 29.89 -15.45 5.42
C GLY A 287 31.06 -14.96 4.56
N VAL A 288 30.83 -13.94 3.72
CA VAL A 288 31.88 -13.29 2.91
C VAL A 288 32.43 -12.10 3.69
N ALA A 289 33.76 -12.02 3.78
CA ALA A 289 34.39 -10.88 4.42
C ALA A 289 34.03 -9.59 3.68
N ALA A 290 33.72 -8.53 4.44
CA ALA A 290 33.48 -7.22 3.87
C ALA A 290 34.73 -6.75 3.12
N ASP A 291 34.56 -6.26 1.91
CA ASP A 291 35.61 -5.55 1.19
C ASP A 291 35.83 -4.19 1.92
N PRO A 292 37.01 -3.94 2.49
CA PRO A 292 37.27 -2.72 3.24
C PRO A 292 37.13 -1.44 2.39
N ASP A 293 37.23 -1.56 1.08
CA ASP A 293 37.11 -0.43 0.13
C ASP A 293 35.67 -0.19 -0.35
N THR A 294 34.72 -1.09 -0.02
CA THR A 294 33.31 -0.96 -0.41
C THR A 294 32.45 -0.63 0.81
N PRO A 295 31.94 0.59 0.94
CA PRO A 295 31.05 0.94 2.05
C PRO A 295 29.73 0.16 1.94
N ILE A 296 29.43 -0.63 2.95
CA ILE A 296 28.17 -1.34 3.07
C ILE A 296 27.15 -0.37 3.68
N THR A 297 26.02 -0.22 2.99
CA THR A 297 24.88 0.55 3.49
C THR A 297 23.68 -0.38 3.60
N THR A 298 23.17 -0.59 4.79
CA THR A 298 21.95 -1.40 4.97
C THR A 298 20.72 -0.71 4.44
N PHE A 299 19.64 -1.45 4.24
CA PHE A 299 18.37 -0.86 3.77
C PHE A 299 17.84 0.25 4.70
N HIS A 300 17.88 0.02 6.03
CA HIS A 300 17.43 0.99 7.01
C HIS A 300 18.31 2.25 7.04
N GLU A 301 19.64 2.08 6.95
CA GLU A 301 20.56 3.23 6.87
C GLU A 301 20.37 4.01 5.57
N ALA A 302 20.10 3.33 4.45
CA ALA A 302 19.82 3.98 3.17
C ALA A 302 18.55 4.82 3.25
N LEU A 303 17.47 4.29 3.83
CA LEU A 303 16.24 5.04 4.06
C LEU A 303 16.50 6.32 4.87
N ASP A 304 17.22 6.21 5.98
CA ASP A 304 17.56 7.35 6.83
C ASP A 304 18.46 8.36 6.10
N LYS A 305 19.63 7.94 5.64
CA LYS A 305 20.67 8.86 5.14
C LYS A 305 20.36 9.42 3.75
N GLN A 306 19.72 8.60 2.88
CA GLN A 306 19.48 8.98 1.50
C GLN A 306 18.09 9.61 1.30
N LEU A 307 17.04 9.07 1.94
CA LEU A 307 15.69 9.59 1.78
C LEU A 307 15.22 10.45 2.95
N GLY A 308 15.89 10.38 4.10
CA GLY A 308 15.46 11.06 5.34
C GLY A 308 14.20 10.42 5.92
N LEU A 309 14.01 9.13 5.71
CA LEU A 309 12.86 8.34 6.14
C LEU A 309 13.31 7.23 7.11
N ILE A 310 12.44 6.90 8.06
CA ILE A 310 12.66 5.80 8.99
C ILE A 310 11.42 4.91 9.10
N LEU A 311 11.66 3.64 9.45
CA LEU A 311 10.64 2.65 9.74
C LEU A 311 10.51 2.46 11.25
N ALA A 312 9.39 2.88 11.82
CA ALA A 312 9.09 2.71 13.23
C ALA A 312 8.15 1.52 13.44
N PRO A 313 8.50 0.49 14.25
CA PRO A 313 7.61 -0.62 14.52
C PRO A 313 6.38 -0.16 15.29
N ALA A 314 5.21 -0.65 14.89
CA ALA A 314 3.92 -0.31 15.50
C ALA A 314 2.91 -1.46 15.36
N LYS A 315 1.72 -1.25 15.92
CA LYS A 315 0.51 -2.03 15.60
C LYS A 315 -0.53 -1.08 15.03
N ALA A 316 -1.19 -1.51 13.97
CA ALA A 316 -2.24 -0.71 13.34
C ALA A 316 -3.38 -1.61 12.84
N PRO A 317 -4.61 -1.08 12.78
CA PRO A 317 -5.68 -1.76 12.07
C PRO A 317 -5.37 -1.76 10.57
N LEU A 318 -5.38 -2.94 9.97
CA LEU A 318 -5.28 -3.15 8.52
C LEU A 318 -6.43 -4.02 8.06
N ASP A 319 -6.94 -3.70 6.88
CA ASP A 319 -7.89 -4.54 6.21
C ASP A 319 -7.14 -5.70 5.56
N VAL A 320 -7.61 -6.91 5.83
CA VAL A 320 -7.06 -8.15 5.29
C VAL A 320 -8.08 -8.74 4.35
N LEU A 321 -7.69 -9.04 3.13
CA LEU A 321 -8.54 -9.70 2.14
C LEU A 321 -8.71 -11.18 2.49
N ILE A 322 -9.95 -11.62 2.63
CA ILE A 322 -10.34 -13.00 2.86
C ILE A 322 -11.07 -13.52 1.63
N VAL A 323 -10.69 -14.69 1.16
CA VAL A 323 -11.41 -15.38 0.08
C VAL A 323 -12.42 -16.34 0.70
N ASP A 324 -13.70 -16.07 0.50
CA ASP A 324 -14.81 -16.88 0.99
C ASP A 324 -15.09 -18.06 0.06
N HIS A 325 -14.98 -17.82 -1.25
CA HIS A 325 -15.23 -18.81 -2.27
C HIS A 325 -14.39 -18.56 -3.52
N VAL A 326 -13.92 -19.62 -4.12
CA VAL A 326 -13.28 -19.59 -5.44
C VAL A 326 -13.31 -20.98 -6.08
N GLU A 327 -13.58 -21.04 -7.37
CA GLU A 327 -13.60 -22.29 -8.15
C GLU A 327 -12.82 -22.12 -9.47
N ARG A 328 -12.47 -23.24 -10.08
CA ARG A 328 -11.79 -23.20 -11.39
C ARG A 328 -12.74 -22.64 -12.45
N PRO A 329 -12.21 -21.81 -13.38
CA PRO A 329 -13.07 -21.27 -14.43
C PRO A 329 -13.58 -22.40 -15.32
N SER A 330 -14.82 -22.27 -15.78
CA SER A 330 -15.32 -23.10 -16.89
C SER A 330 -14.48 -22.78 -18.12
N GLU A 331 -14.11 -23.81 -18.88
CA GLU A 331 -13.48 -23.62 -20.19
C GLU A 331 -14.44 -22.85 -21.11
N ASN A 332 -13.91 -21.86 -21.83
CA ASN A 332 -14.68 -21.07 -22.79
C ASN A 332 -14.87 -21.85 -24.09
#